data_c1b04818968fda1e07c7211d2d2dd557
#
_entry.id   c1b04818968fda1e07c7211d2d2dd557
#
_cell.length_a   1.000
_cell.length_b   1.000
_cell.length_c   1.000
_cell.angle_alpha   90.00
_cell.angle_beta   90.00
_cell.angle_gamma   90.00
#
_symmetry.space_group_name_H-M   'P 1'
#
loop_
_entity.id
_entity.type
_entity.pdbx_description
1 polymer ?
#
loop_
_entity_poly.entity_id
_entity_poly.type
_entity_poly.pdbx_seq_one_letter_code
_entity_poly.pdbx_strand_id
1 'polypeptide(L)'
;MKQTAFRVSGIAVAIAALLIPGFVAVPAQAAPNLQEVRMKVMDLQGKAEAANERYNNARNKLGGIQKELDTLKAKAKRERKELNTIMGSVDDLARATYTSGGIDTSLQVLLAENPNQFLSQAAALDQVQKGQAAAIRGSQTTRLRLAQTEAAMLDKEGSAKKVRSQMGEAKSDANDRYREAKAVLANLEVKERRRIAALAASERAAALEAARIAKAQLASGAGSSGGGFTGSGRVARVMQYALAQVGKRYVAAASGPSAFDCSGLTMQAWRQSGVSLPHYSRSQYSTTRRVPLSQAQPGDLVFYFGKGAHHVGLYIGNGKMVHAANPSSGVLITSVMGPWYNSRFSGIGRVIG
;
A
#
# COMPACT_ATOMS: atom_id res chain seq x y z
N MET A 1 49.83 0.10 -92.31
CA MET A 1 51.27 0.36 -92.56
C MET A 1 51.94 0.61 -91.18
N LYS A 2 53.05 -0.11 -91.00
CA LYS A 2 54.15 0.06 -90.05
C LYS A 2 53.86 -0.11 -88.57
N GLN A 3 54.32 -1.26 -88.15
CA GLN A 3 54.91 -1.69 -86.89
C GLN A 3 55.89 -0.67 -86.27
N THR A 4 56.01 -0.64 -85.03
CA THR A 4 57.30 -0.70 -84.34
C THR A 4 57.10 -1.20 -82.89
N ALA A 5 57.82 -2.29 -82.60
CA ALA A 5 58.01 -2.89 -81.31
C ALA A 5 59.11 -2.12 -80.54
N PHE A 6 59.01 -2.02 -79.26
CA PHE A 6 60.14 -1.75 -78.34
C PHE A 6 60.10 -2.65 -77.09
N ARG A 7 61.14 -3.46 -77.02
CA ARG A 7 61.50 -4.25 -75.86
C ARG A 7 62.19 -3.35 -74.81
N VAL A 8 61.87 -3.49 -73.53
CA VAL A 8 62.85 -3.21 -72.49
C VAL A 8 62.49 -4.07 -71.26
N SER A 9 63.40 -4.92 -70.98
CA SER A 9 64.02 -5.45 -69.76
C SER A 9 63.35 -5.29 -68.38
N GLY A 10 63.31 -6.47 -67.77
CA GLY A 10 62.83 -6.63 -66.41
C GLY A 10 63.71 -5.99 -65.29
N ILE A 11 63.09 -5.55 -64.25
CA ILE A 11 63.66 -5.37 -62.93
C ILE A 11 62.71 -6.07 -61.95
N ALA A 12 63.22 -7.12 -61.32
CA ALA A 12 62.56 -7.80 -60.21
C ALA A 12 62.66 -6.88 -58.95
N VAL A 13 61.56 -6.36 -58.51
CA VAL A 13 61.42 -5.72 -57.20
C VAL A 13 60.78 -6.67 -56.24
N ALA A 14 61.56 -7.13 -55.26
CA ALA A 14 61.05 -7.91 -54.12
C ALA A 14 60.13 -7.02 -53.26
N ILE A 15 58.84 -7.33 -53.26
CA ILE A 15 57.87 -6.70 -52.36
C ILE A 15 57.96 -7.43 -51.02
N ALA A 16 58.59 -6.78 -50.04
CA ALA A 16 58.50 -7.17 -48.64
C ALA A 16 57.07 -6.99 -48.17
N ALA A 17 56.39 -8.09 -47.84
CA ALA A 17 55.08 -8.06 -47.22
C ALA A 17 55.15 -7.51 -45.82
N LEU A 18 54.83 -6.23 -45.63
CA LEU A 18 54.55 -5.62 -44.32
C LEU A 18 53.23 -6.21 -43.80
N LEU A 19 53.32 -7.12 -42.83
CA LEU A 19 52.18 -7.57 -42.00
C LEU A 19 51.70 -6.35 -41.20
N ILE A 20 50.64 -5.70 -41.68
CA ILE A 20 49.85 -4.75 -40.91
C ILE A 20 49.06 -5.56 -39.89
N PRO A 21 49.27 -5.39 -38.57
CA PRO A 21 48.42 -6.00 -37.57
C PRO A 21 47.00 -5.51 -37.82
N GLY A 22 46.09 -6.45 -38.10
CA GLY A 22 44.67 -6.13 -38.29
C GLY A 22 44.14 -5.39 -37.09
N PHE A 23 43.79 -4.13 -37.29
CA PHE A 23 42.93 -3.41 -36.34
C PHE A 23 41.59 -4.16 -36.36
N VAL A 24 41.36 -5.01 -35.35
CA VAL A 24 40.03 -5.47 -35.02
C VAL A 24 39.27 -4.22 -34.62
N ALA A 25 38.48 -3.69 -35.52
CA ALA A 25 37.53 -2.63 -35.21
C ALA A 25 36.54 -3.22 -34.16
N VAL A 26 36.81 -2.92 -32.91
CA VAL A 26 35.77 -3.15 -31.84
C VAL A 26 34.57 -2.33 -32.31
N PRO A 27 33.41 -2.97 -32.53
CA PRO A 27 32.22 -2.21 -32.91
C PRO A 27 32.00 -1.13 -31.86
N ALA A 28 32.10 0.11 -32.27
CA ALA A 28 31.75 1.25 -31.43
C ALA A 28 30.28 1.01 -31.03
N GLN A 29 30.06 0.61 -29.80
CA GLN A 29 28.69 0.50 -29.27
C GLN A 29 28.10 1.90 -29.41
N ALA A 30 27.11 2.02 -30.29
CA ALA A 30 26.39 3.27 -30.46
C ALA A 30 25.95 3.77 -29.11
N ALA A 31 26.30 5.02 -28.76
CA ALA A 31 25.89 5.62 -27.50
C ALA A 31 24.38 5.42 -27.32
N PRO A 32 23.92 4.91 -26.18
CA PRO A 32 22.51 4.58 -26.01
C PRO A 32 21.67 5.84 -26.26
N ASN A 33 20.61 5.69 -27.05
CA ASN A 33 19.68 6.79 -27.32
C ASN A 33 19.12 7.32 -25.98
N LEU A 34 19.32 8.60 -25.72
CA LEU A 34 18.90 9.26 -24.47
C LEU A 34 17.41 8.98 -24.14
N GLN A 35 16.57 8.87 -25.16
CA GLN A 35 15.16 8.58 -25.01
C GLN A 35 14.93 7.13 -24.52
N GLU A 36 15.68 6.16 -25.04
CA GLU A 36 15.62 4.77 -24.60
C GLU A 36 16.06 4.62 -23.14
N VAL A 37 17.14 5.29 -22.76
CA VAL A 37 17.60 5.30 -21.38
C VAL A 37 16.55 5.90 -20.45
N ARG A 38 15.96 7.04 -20.82
CA ARG A 38 14.89 7.67 -20.07
C ARG A 38 13.71 6.71 -19.90
N MET A 39 13.28 6.05 -20.96
CA MET A 39 12.19 5.07 -20.91
C MET A 39 12.52 3.89 -20.00
N LYS A 40 13.75 3.36 -20.07
CA LYS A 40 14.21 2.28 -19.18
C LYS A 40 14.21 2.69 -17.71
N VAL A 41 14.69 3.89 -17.40
CA VAL A 41 14.66 4.43 -16.03
C VAL A 41 13.23 4.58 -15.54
N MET A 42 12.33 5.12 -16.37
CA MET A 42 10.91 5.26 -16.02
C MET A 42 10.22 3.91 -15.82
N ASP A 43 10.56 2.89 -16.61
CA ASP A 43 10.04 1.53 -16.45
C ASP A 43 10.49 0.91 -15.12
N LEU A 44 11.78 1.04 -14.78
CA LEU A 44 12.33 0.57 -13.51
C LEU A 44 11.68 1.28 -12.30
N GLN A 45 11.47 2.58 -12.41
CA GLN A 45 10.77 3.36 -11.39
C GLN A 45 9.31 2.93 -11.25
N GLY A 46 8.62 2.66 -12.36
CA GLY A 46 7.26 2.11 -12.33
C GLY A 46 7.18 0.72 -11.68
N LYS A 47 8.17 -0.15 -11.94
CA LYS A 47 8.29 -1.46 -11.26
C LYS A 47 8.55 -1.31 -9.77
N ALA A 48 9.39 -0.34 -9.38
CA ALA A 48 9.63 -0.02 -7.98
C ALA A 48 8.36 0.50 -7.28
N GLU A 49 7.58 1.32 -7.98
CA GLU A 49 6.29 1.81 -7.48
C GLU A 49 5.28 0.68 -7.30
N ALA A 50 5.23 -0.26 -8.24
CA ALA A 50 4.41 -1.47 -8.11
C ALA A 50 4.78 -2.29 -6.86
N ALA A 51 6.07 -2.42 -6.57
CA ALA A 51 6.55 -3.08 -5.35
C ALA A 51 6.18 -2.28 -4.09
N ASN A 52 6.30 -0.94 -4.13
CA ASN A 52 5.86 -0.07 -3.04
C ASN A 52 4.36 -0.20 -2.75
N GLU A 53 3.53 -0.27 -3.78
CA GLU A 53 2.10 -0.48 -3.59
C GLU A 53 1.76 -1.87 -3.02
N ARG A 54 2.57 -2.91 -3.34
CA ARG A 54 2.46 -4.22 -2.64
C ARG A 54 2.78 -4.09 -1.16
N TYR A 55 3.81 -3.30 -0.81
CA TYR A 55 4.13 -3.00 0.58
C TYR A 55 2.98 -2.29 1.29
N ASN A 56 2.39 -1.26 0.68
CA ASN A 56 1.25 -0.51 1.22
C ASN A 56 0.03 -1.42 1.45
N ASN A 57 -0.27 -2.31 0.49
CA ASN A 57 -1.33 -3.30 0.63
C ASN A 57 -1.09 -4.24 1.81
N ALA A 58 0.13 -4.79 1.93
CA ALA A 58 0.50 -5.65 3.02
C ALA A 58 0.43 -4.92 4.38
N ARG A 59 0.87 -3.66 4.44
CA ARG A 59 0.76 -2.80 5.62
C ARG A 59 -0.70 -2.59 6.05
N ASN A 60 -1.60 -2.32 5.09
CA ASN A 60 -3.03 -2.18 5.38
C ASN A 60 -3.63 -3.49 5.93
N LYS A 61 -3.28 -4.64 5.31
CA LYS A 61 -3.69 -5.97 5.80
C LYS A 61 -3.18 -6.23 7.22
N LEU A 62 -1.92 -5.91 7.49
CA LEU A 62 -1.33 -6.08 8.82
C LEU A 62 -2.07 -5.25 9.86
N GLY A 63 -2.44 -4.01 9.53
CA GLY A 63 -3.24 -3.16 10.40
C GLY A 63 -4.62 -3.74 10.69
N GLY A 64 -5.26 -4.37 9.70
CA GLY A 64 -6.53 -5.11 9.91
C GLY A 64 -6.36 -6.31 10.84
N ILE A 65 -5.35 -7.15 10.59
CA ILE A 65 -5.05 -8.32 11.44
C ILE A 65 -4.75 -7.90 12.89
N GLN A 66 -4.02 -6.79 13.08
CA GLN A 66 -3.72 -6.28 14.43
C GLN A 66 -4.98 -5.91 15.20
N LYS A 67 -5.94 -5.23 14.57
CA LYS A 67 -7.24 -4.90 15.17
C LYS A 67 -8.04 -6.14 15.55
N GLU A 68 -8.03 -7.16 14.68
CA GLU A 68 -8.67 -8.44 14.98
C GLU A 68 -8.03 -9.14 16.16
N LEU A 69 -6.68 -9.17 16.23
CA LEU A 69 -5.94 -9.70 17.37
C LEU A 69 -6.28 -8.98 18.68
N ASP A 70 -6.37 -7.65 18.66
CA ASP A 70 -6.72 -6.88 19.85
C ASP A 70 -8.15 -7.22 20.33
N THR A 71 -9.08 -7.42 19.38
CA THR A 71 -10.45 -7.87 19.68
C THR A 71 -10.47 -9.28 20.31
N LEU A 72 -9.71 -10.23 19.71
CA LEU A 72 -9.60 -11.59 20.22
C LEU A 72 -8.96 -11.64 21.61
N LYS A 73 -7.89 -10.85 21.84
CA LYS A 73 -7.25 -10.72 23.17
C LYS A 73 -8.23 -10.22 24.22
N ALA A 74 -9.02 -9.20 23.90
CA ALA A 74 -10.05 -8.68 24.80
C ALA A 74 -11.13 -9.74 25.09
N LYS A 75 -11.52 -10.54 24.08
CA LYS A 75 -12.46 -11.64 24.23
C LYS A 75 -11.90 -12.75 25.13
N ALA A 76 -10.69 -13.23 24.87
CA ALA A 76 -10.02 -14.24 25.70
C ALA A 76 -9.89 -13.81 27.15
N LYS A 77 -9.58 -12.51 27.40
CA LYS A 77 -9.52 -11.96 28.77
C LYS A 77 -10.88 -12.04 29.47
N ARG A 78 -11.99 -11.76 28.78
CA ARG A 78 -13.35 -11.90 29.37
C ARG A 78 -13.70 -13.33 29.66
N GLU A 79 -13.41 -14.25 28.72
CA GLU A 79 -13.68 -15.69 28.87
C GLU A 79 -12.88 -16.32 30.01
N ARG A 80 -11.61 -15.94 30.18
CA ARG A 80 -10.78 -16.34 31.33
C ARG A 80 -11.36 -15.83 32.65
N LYS A 81 -11.80 -14.58 32.70
CA LYS A 81 -12.46 -14.02 33.91
C LYS A 81 -13.72 -14.77 34.25
N GLU A 82 -14.58 -15.06 33.25
CA GLU A 82 -15.82 -15.85 33.41
C GLU A 82 -15.51 -17.24 33.96
N LEU A 83 -14.52 -17.92 33.35
CA LEU A 83 -14.07 -19.23 33.81
C LEU A 83 -13.60 -19.20 35.26
N ASN A 84 -12.78 -18.23 35.62
CA ASN A 84 -12.28 -18.08 37.00
C ASN A 84 -13.44 -17.84 37.99
N THR A 85 -14.45 -17.05 37.61
CA THR A 85 -15.62 -16.84 38.44
C THR A 85 -16.42 -18.15 38.66
N ILE A 86 -16.64 -18.92 37.60
CA ILE A 86 -17.31 -20.23 37.70
C ILE A 86 -16.50 -21.20 38.56
N MET A 87 -15.18 -21.27 38.36
CA MET A 87 -14.31 -22.13 39.17
C MET A 87 -14.29 -21.73 40.66
N GLY A 88 -14.26 -20.41 40.94
CA GLY A 88 -14.37 -19.92 42.33
C GLY A 88 -15.68 -20.39 43.00
N SER A 89 -16.80 -20.31 42.31
CA SER A 89 -18.08 -20.79 42.82
C SER A 89 -18.07 -22.31 43.10
N VAL A 90 -17.38 -23.10 42.23
CA VAL A 90 -17.22 -24.54 42.44
C VAL A 90 -16.33 -24.81 43.66
N ASP A 91 -15.25 -24.08 43.85
CA ASP A 91 -14.34 -24.21 44.98
C ASP A 91 -15.05 -23.85 46.30
N ASP A 92 -15.84 -22.79 46.32
CA ASP A 92 -16.62 -22.37 47.48
C ASP A 92 -17.64 -23.46 47.89
N LEU A 93 -18.30 -24.05 46.89
CA LEU A 93 -19.25 -25.14 47.11
C LEU A 93 -18.55 -26.41 47.64
N ALA A 94 -17.39 -26.77 47.09
CA ALA A 94 -16.59 -27.88 47.54
C ALA A 94 -16.13 -27.71 49.00
N ARG A 95 -15.70 -26.49 49.38
CA ARG A 95 -15.32 -26.15 50.75
C ARG A 95 -16.52 -26.25 51.71
N ALA A 96 -17.68 -25.73 51.30
CA ALA A 96 -18.91 -25.78 52.11
C ALA A 96 -19.31 -27.24 52.38
N THR A 97 -19.24 -28.12 51.38
CA THR A 97 -19.53 -29.55 51.52
C THR A 97 -18.53 -30.25 52.44
N TYR A 98 -17.24 -29.90 52.36
CA TYR A 98 -16.20 -30.48 53.20
C TYR A 98 -16.34 -30.04 54.68
N THR A 99 -16.63 -28.75 54.92
CA THR A 99 -16.76 -28.21 56.26
C THR A 99 -18.05 -28.62 56.95
N SER A 100 -19.11 -29.00 56.23
CA SER A 100 -20.34 -29.57 56.81
C SER A 100 -20.22 -30.99 57.31
N GLY A 101 -19.00 -31.54 57.41
CA GLY A 101 -18.71 -32.85 58.00
C GLY A 101 -19.03 -34.05 57.13
N GLY A 102 -19.21 -33.87 55.83
CA GLY A 102 -19.41 -34.98 54.86
C GLY A 102 -20.67 -35.83 55.06
N ILE A 103 -21.59 -35.38 55.92
CA ILE A 103 -22.89 -36.06 56.03
C ILE A 103 -23.62 -35.81 54.74
N ASP A 104 -24.00 -36.88 54.05
CA ASP A 104 -24.77 -36.83 52.81
C ASP A 104 -26.06 -35.99 53.05
N THR A 105 -26.16 -34.86 52.38
CA THR A 105 -27.29 -33.95 52.50
C THR A 105 -28.62 -34.70 52.22
N SER A 106 -28.58 -35.76 51.42
CA SER A 106 -29.73 -36.66 51.19
C SER A 106 -30.16 -37.40 52.45
N LEU A 107 -29.19 -37.77 53.34
CA LEU A 107 -29.46 -38.37 54.67
C LEU A 107 -30.10 -37.36 55.62
N GLN A 108 -29.67 -36.09 55.60
CA GLN A 108 -30.30 -35.03 56.37
C GLN A 108 -31.75 -34.78 55.97
N VAL A 109 -32.05 -34.86 54.69
CA VAL A 109 -33.44 -34.74 54.17
C VAL A 109 -34.33 -35.91 54.64
N LEU A 110 -33.74 -37.14 54.71
CA LEU A 110 -34.46 -38.31 55.17
C LEU A 110 -34.67 -38.31 56.71
N LEU A 111 -33.88 -37.59 57.49
CA LEU A 111 -33.99 -37.42 58.94
C LEU A 111 -34.85 -36.24 59.34
N ALA A 112 -35.61 -35.61 58.42
CA ALA A 112 -36.47 -34.47 58.70
C ALA A 112 -37.61 -34.85 59.69
N GLU A 113 -37.82 -34.02 60.70
CA GLU A 113 -38.74 -34.29 61.81
C GLU A 113 -40.25 -34.16 61.42
N ASN A 114 -40.53 -33.43 60.31
CA ASN A 114 -41.90 -33.26 59.80
C ASN A 114 -41.95 -33.07 58.28
N PRO A 115 -43.12 -33.24 57.62
CA PRO A 115 -43.28 -33.20 56.16
C PRO A 115 -42.93 -31.84 55.53
N ASN A 116 -43.16 -30.73 56.20
CA ASN A 116 -42.83 -29.39 55.70
C ASN A 116 -41.30 -29.15 55.68
N GLN A 117 -40.61 -29.62 56.73
CA GLN A 117 -39.14 -29.57 56.80
C GLN A 117 -38.52 -30.49 55.72
N PHE A 118 -39.08 -31.66 55.52
CA PHE A 118 -38.65 -32.58 54.43
C PHE A 118 -38.77 -31.92 53.05
N LEU A 119 -39.93 -31.32 52.71
CA LEU A 119 -40.13 -30.69 51.44
C LEU A 119 -39.21 -29.47 51.22
N SER A 120 -38.99 -28.64 52.23
CA SER A 120 -38.12 -27.48 52.12
C SER A 120 -36.66 -27.88 51.94
N GLN A 121 -36.19 -28.89 52.66
CA GLN A 121 -34.83 -29.43 52.52
C GLN A 121 -34.61 -30.14 51.17
N ALA A 122 -35.59 -30.90 50.70
CA ALA A 122 -35.56 -31.55 49.36
C ALA A 122 -35.51 -30.51 48.23
N ALA A 123 -36.29 -29.43 48.34
CA ALA A 123 -36.25 -28.34 47.35
C ALA A 123 -34.90 -27.61 47.36
N ALA A 124 -34.32 -27.39 48.54
CA ALA A 124 -32.96 -26.77 48.67
C ALA A 124 -31.87 -27.67 48.05
N LEU A 125 -31.94 -28.99 48.28
CA LEU A 125 -31.00 -29.95 47.68
C LEU A 125 -31.13 -29.99 46.15
N ASP A 126 -32.35 -30.03 45.59
CA ASP A 126 -32.58 -29.95 44.16
C ASP A 126 -31.97 -28.69 43.52
N GLN A 127 -32.11 -27.54 44.21
CA GLN A 127 -31.56 -26.27 43.76
C GLN A 127 -30.00 -26.31 43.74
N VAL A 128 -29.39 -26.89 44.75
CA VAL A 128 -27.92 -27.05 44.82
C VAL A 128 -27.42 -27.97 43.71
N GLN A 129 -28.08 -29.10 43.46
CA GLN A 129 -27.70 -30.04 42.37
C GLN A 129 -27.85 -29.40 41.00
N LYS A 130 -28.92 -28.63 40.75
CA LYS A 130 -29.12 -27.87 39.50
C LYS A 130 -28.03 -26.81 39.32
N GLY A 131 -27.64 -26.11 40.38
CA GLY A 131 -26.55 -25.14 40.40
C GLY A 131 -25.20 -25.77 40.05
N GLN A 132 -24.90 -26.92 40.65
CA GLN A 132 -23.64 -27.66 40.37
C GLN A 132 -23.58 -28.12 38.89
N ALA A 133 -24.65 -28.72 38.38
CA ALA A 133 -24.75 -29.15 36.99
C ALA A 133 -24.63 -27.97 36.01
N ALA A 134 -25.19 -26.83 36.35
CA ALA A 134 -25.05 -25.59 35.57
C ALA A 134 -23.64 -25.07 35.57
N ALA A 135 -22.93 -25.04 36.71
CA ALA A 135 -21.54 -24.63 36.84
C ALA A 135 -20.60 -25.52 36.03
N ILE A 136 -20.77 -26.84 36.10
CA ILE A 136 -19.97 -27.79 35.31
C ILE A 136 -20.16 -27.55 33.81
N ARG A 137 -21.40 -27.48 33.33
CA ARG A 137 -21.70 -27.17 31.93
C ARG A 137 -21.18 -25.81 31.51
N GLY A 138 -21.32 -24.80 32.36
CA GLY A 138 -20.79 -23.45 32.14
C GLY A 138 -19.26 -23.43 32.01
N SER A 139 -18.56 -24.16 32.89
CA SER A 139 -17.10 -24.25 32.83
C SER A 139 -16.61 -24.95 31.56
N GLN A 140 -17.25 -26.06 31.17
CA GLN A 140 -16.93 -26.79 29.92
C GLN A 140 -17.15 -25.90 28.68
N THR A 141 -18.28 -25.21 28.59
CA THR A 141 -18.60 -24.31 27.50
C THR A 141 -17.63 -23.14 27.44
N THR A 142 -17.32 -22.53 28.58
CA THR A 142 -16.39 -21.39 28.62
C THR A 142 -14.95 -21.81 28.28
N ARG A 143 -14.50 -23.00 28.76
CA ARG A 143 -13.21 -23.56 28.33
C ARG A 143 -13.13 -23.79 26.83
N LEU A 144 -14.19 -24.36 26.23
CA LEU A 144 -14.24 -24.58 24.78
C LEU A 144 -14.18 -23.25 24.02
N ARG A 145 -14.96 -22.22 24.44
CA ARG A 145 -14.93 -20.88 23.82
C ARG A 145 -13.54 -20.25 23.93
N LEU A 146 -12.90 -20.34 25.10
CA LEU A 146 -11.56 -19.83 25.30
C LEU A 146 -10.55 -20.52 24.39
N ALA A 147 -10.57 -21.85 24.33
CA ALA A 147 -9.70 -22.61 23.44
C ALA A 147 -9.88 -22.23 21.96
N GLN A 148 -11.12 -22.04 21.51
CA GLN A 148 -11.42 -21.57 20.15
C GLN A 148 -10.89 -20.16 19.91
N THR A 149 -11.03 -19.26 20.88
CA THR A 149 -10.53 -17.88 20.79
C THR A 149 -8.99 -17.86 20.74
N GLU A 150 -8.32 -18.67 21.54
CA GLU A 150 -6.86 -18.81 21.53
C GLU A 150 -6.34 -19.42 20.22
N ALA A 151 -7.02 -20.44 19.67
CA ALA A 151 -6.70 -20.99 18.36
C ALA A 151 -6.83 -19.95 17.24
N ALA A 152 -7.90 -19.13 17.28
CA ALA A 152 -8.07 -18.04 16.33
C ALA A 152 -6.98 -16.97 16.45
N MET A 153 -6.50 -16.68 17.67
CA MET A 153 -5.35 -15.77 17.88
C MET A 153 -4.08 -16.32 17.23
N LEU A 154 -3.77 -17.61 17.41
CA LEU A 154 -2.59 -18.24 16.80
C LEU A 154 -2.64 -18.19 15.26
N ASP A 155 -3.80 -18.45 14.68
CA ASP A 155 -4.00 -18.30 13.20
C ASP A 155 -3.72 -16.88 12.73
N LYS A 156 -4.25 -15.87 13.44
CA LYS A 156 -4.02 -14.48 13.12
C LYS A 156 -2.56 -14.05 13.30
N GLU A 157 -1.86 -14.56 14.31
CA GLU A 157 -0.43 -14.34 14.50
C GLU A 157 0.40 -14.95 13.37
N GLY A 158 0.07 -16.15 12.92
CA GLY A 158 0.65 -16.78 11.74
C GLY A 158 0.44 -15.96 10.48
N SER A 159 -0.78 -15.48 10.28
CA SER A 159 -1.14 -14.58 9.19
C SER A 159 -0.36 -13.26 9.24
N ALA A 160 -0.20 -12.66 10.42
CA ALA A 160 0.60 -11.44 10.60
C ALA A 160 2.08 -11.66 10.26
N LYS A 161 2.66 -12.81 10.64
CA LYS A 161 4.03 -13.18 10.30
C LYS A 161 4.21 -13.28 8.78
N LYS A 162 3.30 -13.96 8.07
CA LYS A 162 3.32 -14.09 6.62
C LYS A 162 3.23 -12.72 5.93
N VAL A 163 2.35 -11.85 6.40
CA VAL A 163 2.20 -10.49 5.83
C VAL A 163 3.44 -9.63 6.07
N ARG A 164 4.11 -9.75 7.23
CA ARG A 164 5.39 -9.07 7.48
C ARG A 164 6.50 -9.52 6.53
N SER A 165 6.58 -10.84 6.22
CA SER A 165 7.51 -11.34 5.20
C SER A 165 7.26 -10.69 3.84
N GLN A 166 6.00 -10.69 3.39
CA GLN A 166 5.61 -10.04 2.14
C GLN A 166 5.95 -8.54 2.09
N MET A 167 5.83 -7.84 3.24
CA MET A 167 6.28 -6.45 3.34
C MET A 167 7.79 -6.32 3.15
N GLY A 168 8.58 -7.20 3.76
CA GLY A 168 10.03 -7.24 3.62
C GLY A 168 10.46 -7.46 2.17
N GLU A 169 9.88 -8.47 1.51
CA GLU A 169 10.12 -8.79 0.10
C GLU A 169 9.76 -7.63 -0.83
N ALA A 170 8.58 -7.03 -0.64
CA ALA A 170 8.14 -5.90 -1.45
C ALA A 170 9.04 -4.67 -1.28
N LYS A 171 9.51 -4.41 -0.05
CA LYS A 171 10.46 -3.32 0.23
C LYS A 171 11.81 -3.58 -0.42
N SER A 172 12.32 -4.81 -0.37
CA SER A 172 13.57 -5.20 -1.02
C SER A 172 13.48 -5.01 -2.53
N ASP A 173 12.44 -5.56 -3.16
CA ASP A 173 12.22 -5.44 -4.61
C ASP A 173 12.14 -3.97 -5.05
N ALA A 174 11.42 -3.12 -4.33
CA ALA A 174 11.36 -1.70 -4.63
C ALA A 174 12.76 -1.04 -4.59
N ASN A 175 13.55 -1.33 -3.55
CA ASN A 175 14.91 -0.79 -3.40
C ASN A 175 15.85 -1.28 -4.51
N ASP A 176 15.73 -2.56 -4.91
CA ASP A 176 16.53 -3.14 -5.98
C ASP A 176 16.24 -2.44 -7.32
N ARG A 177 14.98 -2.21 -7.65
CA ARG A 177 14.57 -1.47 -8.85
C ARG A 177 15.08 -0.04 -8.85
N TYR A 178 15.04 0.65 -7.70
CA TYR A 178 15.60 2.00 -7.59
C TYR A 178 17.13 2.01 -7.73
N ARG A 179 17.83 1.02 -7.19
CA ARG A 179 19.29 0.87 -7.38
C ARG A 179 19.63 0.61 -8.85
N GLU A 180 18.89 -0.27 -9.51
CA GLU A 180 19.06 -0.55 -10.93
C GLU A 180 18.83 0.71 -11.78
N ALA A 181 17.77 1.45 -11.54
CA ALA A 181 17.49 2.72 -12.21
C ALA A 181 18.63 3.73 -12.02
N LYS A 182 19.18 3.82 -10.80
CA LYS A 182 20.32 4.68 -10.48
C LYS A 182 21.60 4.22 -11.20
N ALA A 183 21.84 2.93 -11.29
CA ALA A 183 22.99 2.36 -12.00
C ALA A 183 22.92 2.66 -13.51
N VAL A 184 21.73 2.53 -14.12
CA VAL A 184 21.50 2.91 -15.53
C VAL A 184 21.90 4.37 -15.77
N LEU A 185 21.51 5.28 -14.87
CA LEU A 185 21.88 6.69 -14.97
C LEU A 185 23.38 6.94 -14.70
N ALA A 186 24.00 6.18 -13.79
CA ALA A 186 25.42 6.35 -13.45
C ALA A 186 26.33 5.91 -14.60
N ASN A 187 25.92 4.95 -15.42
CA ASN A 187 26.68 4.45 -16.57
C ASN A 187 26.60 5.37 -17.81
N LEU A 188 25.84 6.47 -17.74
CA LEU A 188 25.79 7.45 -18.81
C LEU A 188 27.02 8.38 -18.76
N GLU A 189 27.41 8.88 -19.92
CA GLU A 189 28.39 9.97 -20.01
C GLU A 189 27.93 11.21 -19.23
N VAL A 190 28.90 12.01 -18.76
CA VAL A 190 28.61 13.23 -17.98
C VAL A 190 27.67 14.19 -18.73
N LYS A 191 27.86 14.29 -20.05
CA LYS A 191 27.02 15.15 -20.92
C LYS A 191 25.56 14.73 -20.95
N GLU A 192 25.30 13.42 -21.09
CA GLU A 192 23.95 12.84 -21.10
C GLU A 192 23.29 12.94 -19.73
N ARG A 193 24.01 12.68 -18.66
CA ARG A 193 23.51 12.88 -17.28
C ARG A 193 23.08 14.33 -17.03
N ARG A 194 23.88 15.31 -17.50
CA ARG A 194 23.54 16.73 -17.40
C ARG A 194 22.27 17.07 -18.19
N ARG A 195 22.08 16.50 -19.39
CA ARG A 195 20.87 16.70 -20.19
C ARG A 195 19.62 16.16 -19.49
N ILE A 196 19.69 14.93 -18.94
CA ILE A 196 18.56 14.35 -18.19
C ILE A 196 18.24 15.21 -16.95
N ALA A 197 19.26 15.63 -16.21
CA ALA A 197 19.08 16.49 -15.04
C ALA A 197 18.45 17.86 -15.40
N ALA A 198 18.87 18.46 -16.52
CA ALA A 198 18.31 19.73 -17.01
C ALA A 198 16.83 19.57 -17.42
N LEU A 199 16.47 18.48 -18.11
CA LEU A 199 15.08 18.17 -18.44
C LEU A 199 14.23 17.98 -17.18
N ALA A 200 14.70 17.23 -16.20
CA ALA A 200 14.01 17.05 -14.94
C ALA A 200 13.84 18.37 -14.16
N ALA A 201 14.84 19.24 -14.21
CA ALA A 201 14.77 20.57 -13.59
C ALA A 201 13.74 21.47 -14.28
N SER A 202 13.70 21.47 -15.62
CA SER A 202 12.70 22.24 -16.39
C SER A 202 11.26 21.73 -16.16
N GLU A 203 11.07 20.41 -16.10
CA GLU A 203 9.76 19.83 -15.76
C GLU A 203 9.29 20.21 -14.35
N ARG A 204 10.22 20.24 -13.36
CA ARG A 204 9.91 20.72 -12.01
C ARG A 204 9.55 22.20 -11.98
N ALA A 205 10.30 23.04 -12.69
CA ALA A 205 10.02 24.46 -12.77
C ALA A 205 8.64 24.72 -13.40
N ALA A 206 8.32 24.05 -14.50
CA ALA A 206 7.01 24.11 -15.15
C ALA A 206 5.88 23.63 -14.22
N ALA A 207 6.12 22.56 -13.43
CA ALA A 207 5.15 22.06 -12.47
C ALA A 207 4.89 23.05 -11.32
N LEU A 208 5.93 23.71 -10.82
CA LEU A 208 5.80 24.75 -9.78
C LEU A 208 5.01 25.96 -10.29
N GLU A 209 5.29 26.41 -11.52
CA GLU A 209 4.54 27.50 -12.13
C GLU A 209 3.08 27.11 -12.39
N ALA A 210 2.82 25.91 -12.89
CA ALA A 210 1.47 25.39 -13.04
C ALA A 210 0.72 25.32 -11.69
N ALA A 211 1.40 24.96 -10.60
CA ALA A 211 0.82 24.95 -9.26
C ALA A 211 0.52 26.38 -8.76
N ARG A 212 1.40 27.35 -9.06
CA ARG A 212 1.17 28.77 -8.74
C ARG A 212 -0.09 29.30 -9.44
N ILE A 213 -0.21 29.03 -10.74
CA ILE A 213 -1.38 29.43 -11.54
C ILE A 213 -2.65 28.75 -11.00
N ALA A 214 -2.63 27.45 -10.78
CA ALA A 214 -3.79 26.71 -10.26
C ALA A 214 -4.23 27.20 -8.87
N LYS A 215 -3.28 27.53 -7.99
CA LYS A 215 -3.59 28.13 -6.67
C LYS A 215 -4.22 29.53 -6.81
N ALA A 216 -3.72 30.35 -7.72
CA ALA A 216 -4.27 31.69 -7.97
C ALA A 216 -5.71 31.58 -8.52
N GLN A 217 -5.96 30.66 -9.46
CA GLN A 217 -7.30 30.39 -9.99
C GLN A 217 -8.27 29.88 -8.90
N LEU A 218 -7.78 29.03 -8.00
CA LEU A 218 -8.56 28.54 -6.87
C LEU A 218 -8.93 29.68 -5.90
N ALA A 219 -7.99 30.59 -5.63
CA ALA A 219 -8.18 31.71 -4.71
C ALA A 219 -9.12 32.80 -5.28
N SER A 220 -9.08 33.05 -6.59
CA SER A 220 -9.91 34.05 -7.25
C SER A 220 -11.35 33.63 -7.50
N GLY A 221 -11.70 32.36 -7.24
CA GLY A 221 -13.02 31.80 -7.61
C GLY A 221 -13.29 31.82 -9.12
N ALA A 222 -12.33 32.26 -9.95
CA ALA A 222 -12.43 32.44 -11.39
C ALA A 222 -12.33 31.09 -12.14
N GLY A 223 -13.29 30.23 -11.90
CA GLY A 223 -13.35 28.92 -12.52
C GLY A 223 -14.63 28.67 -13.29
N SER A 224 -15.17 29.64 -14.00
CA SER A 224 -16.49 29.49 -14.60
C SER A 224 -16.57 29.79 -16.09
N SER A 225 -15.77 29.18 -16.93
CA SER A 225 -16.18 28.95 -18.32
C SER A 225 -15.34 27.84 -18.93
N GLY A 226 -15.89 26.62 -18.93
CA GLY A 226 -15.24 25.48 -19.56
C GLY A 226 -14.45 24.57 -18.62
N GLY A 227 -15.10 24.00 -17.57
CA GLY A 227 -14.50 23.02 -16.66
C GLY A 227 -13.81 23.58 -15.43
N GLY A 228 -14.12 24.80 -15.07
CA GLY A 228 -13.56 25.48 -13.90
C GLY A 228 -14.23 25.09 -12.58
N PHE A 229 -13.51 25.30 -11.51
CA PHE A 229 -13.83 24.99 -10.12
C PHE A 229 -15.20 25.50 -9.65
N THR A 230 -16.24 24.71 -9.76
CA THR A 230 -17.47 24.86 -8.97
C THR A 230 -17.53 23.78 -7.87
N GLY A 231 -16.37 23.33 -7.42
CA GLY A 231 -16.28 22.34 -6.35
C GLY A 231 -16.79 22.91 -5.04
N SER A 232 -17.63 22.15 -4.33
CA SER A 232 -18.00 22.42 -2.94
C SER A 232 -16.75 22.78 -2.13
N GLY A 233 -16.87 23.56 -1.05
CA GLY A 233 -15.74 23.91 -0.16
C GLY A 233 -14.89 22.69 0.29
N ARG A 234 -15.43 21.48 0.17
CA ARG A 234 -14.77 20.19 0.40
C ARG A 234 -13.70 19.91 -0.67
N VAL A 235 -14.04 19.98 -1.96
CA VAL A 235 -13.09 19.77 -3.07
C VAL A 235 -12.03 20.86 -3.11
N ALA A 236 -12.40 22.10 -2.80
CA ALA A 236 -11.44 23.21 -2.70
C ALA A 236 -10.33 22.92 -1.69
N ARG A 237 -10.66 22.37 -0.50
CA ARG A 237 -9.65 21.96 0.50
C ARG A 237 -8.74 20.83 0.01
N VAL A 238 -9.30 19.82 -0.68
CA VAL A 238 -8.54 18.75 -1.29
C VAL A 238 -7.51 19.28 -2.27
N MET A 239 -7.93 20.17 -3.15
CA MET A 239 -7.11 20.77 -4.19
C MET A 239 -6.03 21.69 -3.60
N GLN A 240 -6.40 22.53 -2.65
CA GLN A 240 -5.48 23.44 -1.97
C GLN A 240 -4.35 22.63 -1.28
N TYR A 241 -4.72 21.56 -0.57
CA TYR A 241 -3.74 20.69 0.05
C TYR A 241 -2.82 20.05 -0.99
N ALA A 242 -3.37 19.40 -2.02
CA ALA A 242 -2.57 18.68 -3.01
C ALA A 242 -1.60 19.62 -3.77
N LEU A 243 -2.08 20.79 -4.20
CA LEU A 243 -1.26 21.79 -4.87
C LEU A 243 -0.15 22.37 -3.96
N ALA A 244 -0.37 22.40 -2.66
CA ALA A 244 0.65 22.82 -1.69
C ALA A 244 1.79 21.81 -1.54
N GLN A 245 1.63 20.56 -2.00
CA GLN A 245 2.66 19.54 -1.92
C GLN A 245 3.58 19.50 -3.15
N VAL A 246 3.26 20.22 -4.22
CA VAL A 246 4.09 20.27 -5.45
C VAL A 246 5.52 20.73 -5.11
N GLY A 247 6.51 20.01 -5.65
CA GLY A 247 7.92 20.20 -5.38
C GLY A 247 8.47 19.36 -4.20
N LYS A 248 7.62 18.74 -3.39
CA LYS A 248 8.06 17.85 -2.31
C LYS A 248 8.59 16.52 -2.87
N ARG A 249 9.40 15.84 -2.06
CA ARG A 249 10.04 14.59 -2.46
C ARG A 249 9.02 13.45 -2.57
N TYR A 250 9.30 12.51 -3.47
CA TYR A 250 8.70 11.18 -3.41
C TYR A 250 9.49 10.29 -2.43
N VAL A 251 8.79 9.63 -1.54
CA VAL A 251 9.33 8.56 -0.71
C VAL A 251 8.30 7.43 -0.64
N ALA A 252 8.74 6.21 -0.90
CA ALA A 252 7.91 5.01 -0.83
C ALA A 252 7.22 4.90 0.54
N ALA A 253 5.94 4.56 0.54
CA ALA A 253 5.08 4.43 1.72
C ALA A 253 4.92 5.71 2.58
N ALA A 254 5.31 6.88 2.05
CA ALA A 254 5.16 8.15 2.73
C ALA A 254 3.81 8.81 2.42
N SER A 255 3.23 9.43 3.45
CA SER A 255 1.96 10.17 3.37
C SER A 255 2.05 11.58 3.95
N GLY A 256 3.23 12.20 3.89
CA GLY A 256 3.45 13.56 4.34
C GLY A 256 4.03 13.68 5.76
N PRO A 257 4.26 14.92 6.21
CA PRO A 257 4.11 16.17 5.48
C PRO A 257 5.28 16.53 4.54
N SER A 258 6.46 15.92 4.71
CA SER A 258 7.69 16.27 3.98
C SER A 258 7.89 15.50 2.67
N ALA A 259 7.24 14.37 2.51
CA ALA A 259 7.33 13.49 1.36
C ALA A 259 6.06 12.67 1.19
N PHE A 260 5.82 12.20 -0.03
CA PHE A 260 4.63 11.41 -0.37
C PHE A 260 4.97 10.31 -1.35
N ASP A 261 4.21 9.21 -1.32
CA ASP A 261 4.01 8.36 -2.49
C ASP A 261 2.67 8.71 -3.17
N CYS A 262 2.36 8.06 -4.29
CA CYS A 262 1.20 8.40 -5.11
C CYS A 262 -0.13 8.29 -4.35
N SER A 263 -0.37 7.16 -3.70
CA SER A 263 -1.60 6.89 -2.95
C SER A 263 -1.65 7.60 -1.59
N GLY A 264 -0.49 7.89 -1.00
CA GLY A 264 -0.37 8.70 0.22
C GLY A 264 -0.73 10.16 0.01
N LEU A 265 -0.35 10.73 -1.14
CA LEU A 265 -0.73 12.10 -1.50
C LEU A 265 -2.24 12.24 -1.65
N THR A 266 -2.87 11.37 -2.43
CA THR A 266 -4.33 11.40 -2.66
C THR A 266 -5.11 11.11 -1.39
N MET A 267 -4.66 10.15 -0.56
CA MET A 267 -5.22 9.85 0.75
C MET A 267 -5.22 11.09 1.65
N GLN A 268 -4.09 11.77 1.78
CA GLN A 268 -3.99 12.94 2.65
C GLN A 268 -4.75 14.15 2.11
N ALA A 269 -4.81 14.32 0.79
CA ALA A 269 -5.60 15.37 0.19
C ALA A 269 -7.09 15.21 0.54
N TRP A 270 -7.65 14.02 0.36
CA TRP A 270 -9.05 13.76 0.68
C TRP A 270 -9.35 13.75 2.18
N ARG A 271 -8.36 13.41 3.01
CA ARG A 271 -8.48 13.53 4.47
C ARG A 271 -8.76 14.96 4.93
N GLN A 272 -8.30 15.99 4.20
CA GLN A 272 -8.60 17.40 4.51
C GLN A 272 -10.09 17.73 4.42
N SER A 273 -10.86 16.91 3.74
CA SER A 273 -12.33 17.06 3.63
C SER A 273 -13.12 16.01 4.42
N GLY A 274 -12.43 15.26 5.31
CA GLY A 274 -13.04 14.24 6.16
C GLY A 274 -13.24 12.87 5.49
N VAL A 275 -12.75 12.69 4.25
CA VAL A 275 -12.86 11.41 3.54
C VAL A 275 -11.60 10.58 3.77
N SER A 276 -11.77 9.36 4.29
CA SER A 276 -10.68 8.42 4.52
C SER A 276 -10.51 7.47 3.32
N LEU A 277 -9.42 7.65 2.59
CA LEU A 277 -9.02 6.72 1.54
C LEU A 277 -7.94 5.75 2.04
N PRO A 278 -7.89 4.51 1.55
CA PRO A 278 -6.83 3.59 1.89
C PRO A 278 -5.48 4.06 1.30
N HIS A 279 -4.36 3.79 1.98
CA HIS A 279 -3.02 4.04 1.46
C HIS A 279 -2.60 2.91 0.51
N TYR A 280 -3.32 2.75 -0.59
CA TYR A 280 -3.09 1.77 -1.64
C TYR A 280 -3.93 2.13 -2.88
N SER A 281 -3.27 2.42 -4.01
CA SER A 281 -3.92 2.93 -5.22
C SER A 281 -5.02 2.01 -5.77
N ARG A 282 -4.79 0.69 -5.77
CA ARG A 282 -5.80 -0.28 -6.21
C ARG A 282 -7.04 -0.31 -5.31
N SER A 283 -6.88 -0.14 -4.00
CA SER A 283 -8.03 -0.01 -3.10
C SER A 283 -8.77 1.31 -3.33
N GLN A 284 -8.05 2.41 -3.57
CA GLN A 284 -8.67 3.67 -3.98
C GLN A 284 -9.42 3.52 -5.31
N TYR A 285 -8.86 2.75 -6.25
CA TYR A 285 -9.57 2.43 -7.48
C TYR A 285 -10.90 1.70 -7.20
N SER A 286 -10.89 0.68 -6.36
CA SER A 286 -12.09 -0.14 -6.09
C SER A 286 -13.16 0.59 -5.28
N THR A 287 -12.78 1.57 -4.47
CA THR A 287 -13.70 2.34 -3.61
C THR A 287 -14.26 3.61 -4.26
N THR A 288 -13.86 3.93 -5.50
CA THR A 288 -14.31 5.11 -6.22
C THR A 288 -15.23 4.75 -7.39
N ARG A 289 -16.21 5.60 -7.71
CA ARG A 289 -17.10 5.40 -8.85
C ARG A 289 -16.39 5.76 -10.16
N ARG A 290 -16.45 4.86 -11.15
CA ARG A 290 -15.87 5.13 -12.48
C ARG A 290 -16.63 6.24 -13.20
N VAL A 291 -15.87 7.17 -13.81
CA VAL A 291 -16.40 8.22 -14.67
C VAL A 291 -15.58 8.29 -15.96
N PRO A 292 -16.19 8.63 -17.11
CA PRO A 292 -15.44 8.88 -18.34
C PRO A 292 -14.44 10.05 -18.16
N LEU A 293 -13.32 10.03 -18.87
CA LEU A 293 -12.32 11.11 -18.82
C LEU A 293 -12.95 12.48 -19.23
N SER A 294 -13.88 12.48 -20.18
CA SER A 294 -14.62 13.69 -20.60
C SER A 294 -15.49 14.31 -19.51
N GLN A 295 -15.83 13.54 -18.48
CA GLN A 295 -16.61 13.99 -17.32
C GLN A 295 -15.77 14.17 -16.06
N ALA A 296 -14.42 14.09 -16.18
CA ALA A 296 -13.51 14.26 -15.07
C ALA A 296 -13.66 15.68 -14.46
N GLN A 297 -13.73 15.72 -13.13
CA GLN A 297 -13.85 16.95 -12.36
C GLN A 297 -12.67 17.08 -11.40
N PRO A 298 -12.23 18.31 -11.07
CA PRO A 298 -11.22 18.52 -10.03
C PRO A 298 -11.57 17.77 -8.74
N GLY A 299 -10.57 17.08 -8.18
CA GLY A 299 -10.76 16.17 -7.04
C GLY A 299 -10.93 14.69 -7.42
N ASP A 300 -11.31 14.37 -8.65
CA ASP A 300 -11.35 12.98 -9.10
C ASP A 300 -9.94 12.34 -9.07
N LEU A 301 -9.87 11.04 -8.88
CA LEU A 301 -8.63 10.28 -8.91
C LEU A 301 -8.35 9.75 -10.32
N VAL A 302 -7.12 9.89 -10.76
CA VAL A 302 -6.65 9.37 -12.05
C VAL A 302 -5.81 8.13 -11.80
N PHE A 303 -6.17 7.01 -12.43
CA PHE A 303 -5.54 5.72 -12.21
C PHE A 303 -4.81 5.21 -13.44
N TYR A 304 -3.72 4.48 -13.20
CA TYR A 304 -2.86 3.91 -14.24
C TYR A 304 -2.51 2.45 -13.94
N PHE A 305 -1.97 1.74 -14.95
CA PHE A 305 -1.46 0.36 -14.87
C PHE A 305 -2.52 -0.67 -14.49
N GLY A 306 -3.60 -0.74 -15.25
CA GLY A 306 -4.66 -1.72 -15.13
C GLY A 306 -5.37 -1.72 -13.76
N LYS A 307 -6.59 -1.24 -13.70
CA LYS A 307 -7.37 -1.14 -12.46
C LYS A 307 -6.64 -0.39 -11.32
N GLY A 308 -5.82 0.62 -11.66
CA GLY A 308 -5.07 1.42 -10.70
C GLY A 308 -4.04 0.62 -9.91
N ALA A 309 -3.39 -0.36 -10.54
CA ALA A 309 -2.59 -1.36 -9.84
C ALA A 309 -1.45 -0.78 -9.01
N HIS A 310 -0.84 0.33 -9.46
CA HIS A 310 0.29 0.90 -8.73
C HIS A 310 0.56 2.39 -8.98
N HIS A 311 -0.36 3.14 -9.61
CA HIS A 311 -0.22 4.60 -9.66
C HIS A 311 -1.55 5.32 -9.65
N VAL A 312 -1.58 6.44 -8.92
CA VAL A 312 -2.74 7.33 -8.81
C VAL A 312 -2.30 8.78 -8.71
N GLY A 313 -3.07 9.67 -9.35
CA GLY A 313 -2.96 11.12 -9.23
C GLY A 313 -4.31 11.76 -8.88
N LEU A 314 -4.28 13.03 -8.53
CA LEU A 314 -5.48 13.85 -8.31
C LEU A 314 -5.71 14.72 -9.53
N TYR A 315 -6.86 14.61 -10.18
CA TYR A 315 -7.23 15.45 -11.31
C TYR A 315 -7.46 16.89 -10.86
N ILE A 316 -6.87 17.84 -11.58
CA ILE A 316 -6.92 19.25 -11.23
C ILE A 316 -7.61 20.12 -12.30
N GLY A 317 -8.27 19.50 -13.28
CA GLY A 317 -8.88 20.20 -14.41
C GLY A 317 -7.95 20.31 -15.61
N ASN A 318 -8.50 20.69 -16.77
CA ASN A 318 -7.76 20.98 -18.01
C ASN A 318 -6.82 19.84 -18.45
N GLY A 319 -7.23 18.57 -18.26
CA GLY A 319 -6.44 17.39 -18.60
C GLY A 319 -5.16 17.21 -17.78
N LYS A 320 -5.05 17.87 -16.64
CA LYS A 320 -3.87 17.82 -15.75
C LYS A 320 -4.18 17.11 -14.43
N MET A 321 -3.14 16.55 -13.84
CA MET A 321 -3.18 15.95 -12.51
C MET A 321 -1.99 16.39 -11.66
N VAL A 322 -2.16 16.43 -10.35
CA VAL A 322 -1.06 16.47 -9.38
C VAL A 322 -0.83 15.07 -8.82
N HIS A 323 0.41 14.62 -8.80
CA HIS A 323 0.76 13.30 -8.30
C HIS A 323 2.18 13.26 -7.74
N ALA A 324 2.47 12.32 -6.84
CA ALA A 324 3.82 11.98 -6.46
C ALA A 324 4.34 10.95 -7.48
N ALA A 325 5.19 11.40 -8.42
CA ALA A 325 5.53 10.65 -9.61
C ALA A 325 6.57 9.54 -9.37
N ASN A 326 7.73 9.91 -8.84
CA ASN A 326 8.85 9.00 -8.59
C ASN A 326 9.95 9.72 -7.78
N PRO A 327 10.99 9.01 -7.27
CA PRO A 327 12.05 9.62 -6.47
C PRO A 327 12.86 10.72 -7.18
N SER A 328 12.96 10.67 -8.51
CA SER A 328 13.69 11.68 -9.30
C SER A 328 12.92 12.98 -9.44
N SER A 329 11.59 12.88 -9.56
CA SER A 329 10.72 14.01 -9.89
C SER A 329 9.97 14.58 -8.67
N GLY A 330 9.63 13.73 -7.70
CA GLY A 330 8.84 14.15 -6.54
C GLY A 330 7.36 14.37 -6.89
N VAL A 331 6.74 15.30 -6.18
CA VAL A 331 5.35 15.72 -6.43
C VAL A 331 5.32 16.80 -7.49
N LEU A 332 4.57 16.56 -8.57
CA LEU A 332 4.51 17.49 -9.69
C LEU A 332 3.13 17.48 -10.40
N ILE A 333 2.95 18.42 -11.31
CA ILE A 333 1.78 18.49 -12.18
C ILE A 333 2.17 17.99 -13.57
N THR A 334 1.38 17.04 -14.11
CA THR A 334 1.56 16.54 -15.48
C THR A 334 0.23 16.45 -16.21
N SER A 335 0.30 16.24 -17.52
CA SER A 335 -0.88 15.88 -18.31
C SER A 335 -1.32 14.46 -17.98
N VAL A 336 -2.63 14.25 -17.83
CA VAL A 336 -3.25 12.93 -17.60
C VAL A 336 -2.87 11.97 -18.73
N MET A 337 -2.91 12.42 -19.98
CA MET A 337 -2.60 11.66 -21.18
C MET A 337 -1.21 12.02 -21.72
N GLY A 338 -0.23 12.24 -20.84
CA GLY A 338 1.16 12.51 -21.24
C GLY A 338 1.84 11.29 -21.87
N PRO A 339 3.00 11.48 -22.53
CA PRO A 339 3.66 10.42 -23.34
C PRO A 339 3.92 9.12 -22.59
N TRP A 340 4.22 9.19 -21.28
CA TRP A 340 4.43 8.00 -20.44
C TRP A 340 3.12 7.40 -19.94
N TYR A 341 2.12 8.23 -19.64
CA TYR A 341 0.90 7.83 -18.94
C TYR A 341 -0.22 7.38 -19.88
N ASN A 342 -0.23 7.84 -21.14
CA ASN A 342 -1.29 7.57 -22.12
C ASN A 342 -1.57 6.07 -22.28
N SER A 343 -0.56 5.28 -22.59
CA SER A 343 -0.69 3.82 -22.80
C SER A 343 -0.97 3.03 -21.52
N ARG A 344 -0.89 3.67 -20.35
CA ARG A 344 -1.04 3.07 -19.02
C ARG A 344 -2.30 3.55 -18.30
N PHE A 345 -3.05 4.45 -18.90
CA PHE A 345 -4.28 5.01 -18.34
C PHE A 345 -5.32 3.92 -18.08
N SER A 346 -5.89 3.92 -16.88
CA SER A 346 -6.85 2.89 -16.41
C SER A 346 -8.23 3.48 -16.09
N GLY A 347 -8.35 4.79 -16.04
CA GLY A 347 -9.63 5.45 -15.81
C GLY A 347 -9.61 6.51 -14.73
N ILE A 348 -10.75 7.19 -14.59
CA ILE A 348 -11.03 8.19 -13.56
C ILE A 348 -11.93 7.60 -12.50
N GLY A 349 -11.68 7.95 -11.25
CA GLY A 349 -12.52 7.56 -10.11
C GLY A 349 -13.00 8.75 -9.31
N ARG A 350 -14.31 8.90 -9.22
CA ARG A 350 -14.94 9.92 -8.38
C ARG A 350 -15.07 9.42 -6.97
N VAL A 351 -14.50 10.17 -6.04
CA VAL A 351 -14.65 9.90 -4.61
C VAL A 351 -16.06 10.29 -4.21
N ILE A 352 -16.79 9.33 -3.66
CA ILE A 352 -18.15 9.51 -3.14
C ILE A 352 -18.03 9.67 -1.63
N GLY A 353 -18.45 10.78 -1.12
CA GLY A 353 -18.42 11.12 0.31
C GLY A 353 -19.53 12.07 0.69
#